data_5473e9f2bbcd6885602a0de2aaf9ea76
#
_entry.id   5473e9f2bbcd6885602a0de2aaf9ea76
#
_cell.length_a   1.000
_cell.length_b   1.000
_cell.length_c   1.000
_cell.angle_alpha   90.00
_cell.angle_beta   90.00
_cell.angle_gamma   90.00
#
_symmetry.space_group_name_H-M   'P 1'
#
loop_
_entity.id
_entity.type
_entity.pdbx_description
1 polymer ?
#
loop_
_entity_poly.entity_id
_entity_poly.type
_entity_poly.pdbx_seq_one_letter_code
_entity_poly.pdbx_strand_id
1 'polypeptide(L)'
;WEVKIADENGNTVKRGEVGELYVKGPGVMTCYYHDEKATSETLKDGWLLTGDMAQEDEDGFIYLVDRKKDVIISGGENLYPVQIEDFLRSHPAIKDVAVIGLPDKRLGEIAAAIISIKEECSCTEEGITSFCQKLPRYKRPHKIIFADVPRNPTGKIEKPKLRAKYCGESLVASQIKN
;
A
#
# COMPACT_ATOMS: atom_id res chain seq x y z
N TRP A 1 24.95 -9.29 -7.73
CA TRP A 1 23.69 -9.26 -7.00
C TRP A 1 22.79 -10.40 -7.45
N GLU A 2 22.20 -11.10 -6.48
CA GLU A 2 21.13 -12.06 -6.72
C GLU A 2 19.80 -11.41 -6.29
N VAL A 3 18.75 -11.67 -7.06
CA VAL A 3 17.43 -11.11 -6.81
C VAL A 3 16.40 -12.21 -6.97
N LYS A 4 15.41 -12.25 -6.10
CA LYS A 4 14.21 -13.10 -6.27
C LYS A 4 12.97 -12.39 -5.75
N ILE A 5 11.83 -12.74 -6.34
CA ILE A 5 10.51 -12.33 -5.85
C ILE A 5 9.91 -13.56 -5.16
N ALA A 6 9.52 -13.44 -3.90
CA ALA A 6 9.16 -14.57 -3.06
C ALA A 6 7.78 -14.42 -2.40
N ASP A 7 7.13 -15.56 -2.17
CA ASP A 7 5.91 -15.68 -1.38
C ASP A 7 6.21 -15.55 0.13
N GLU A 8 5.19 -15.66 0.96
CA GLU A 8 5.31 -15.58 2.42
C GLU A 8 6.17 -16.69 3.04
N ASN A 9 6.35 -17.82 2.34
CA ASN A 9 7.19 -18.94 2.75
C ASN A 9 8.63 -18.80 2.25
N GLY A 10 8.94 -17.76 1.49
CA GLY A 10 10.26 -17.52 0.91
C GLY A 10 10.52 -18.28 -0.41
N ASN A 11 9.51 -18.95 -0.99
CA ASN A 11 9.62 -19.61 -2.28
C ASN A 11 9.51 -18.60 -3.40
N THR A 12 10.29 -18.76 -4.46
CA THR A 12 10.20 -17.90 -5.64
C THR A 12 8.82 -18.05 -6.29
N VAL A 13 8.13 -16.92 -6.50
CA VAL A 13 6.85 -16.89 -7.22
C VAL A 13 7.05 -17.07 -8.72
N LYS A 14 5.98 -17.39 -9.44
CA LYS A 14 6.03 -17.45 -10.90
C LYS A 14 6.14 -16.05 -11.50
N ARG A 15 6.75 -15.98 -12.68
CA ARG A 15 6.80 -14.74 -13.44
C ARG A 15 5.38 -14.21 -13.68
N GLY A 16 5.20 -12.90 -13.48
CA GLY A 16 3.89 -12.27 -13.51
C GLY A 16 3.13 -12.26 -12.18
N GLU A 17 3.56 -13.04 -11.17
CA GLU A 17 2.99 -13.00 -9.83
C GLU A 17 3.70 -11.95 -8.97
N VAL A 18 2.97 -11.34 -8.04
CA VAL A 18 3.53 -10.38 -7.09
C VAL A 18 4.00 -11.10 -5.84
N GLY A 19 5.20 -10.76 -5.38
CA GLY A 19 5.78 -11.24 -4.15
C GLY A 19 6.69 -10.19 -3.51
N GLU A 20 7.31 -10.52 -2.38
CA GLU A 20 8.28 -9.65 -1.76
C GLU A 20 9.63 -9.75 -2.47
N LEU A 21 10.25 -8.62 -2.75
CA LEU A 21 11.58 -8.54 -3.34
C LEU A 21 12.65 -8.89 -2.31
N TYR A 22 13.41 -9.94 -2.59
CA TYR A 22 14.58 -10.34 -1.82
C TYR A 22 15.85 -10.06 -2.63
N VAL A 23 16.85 -9.52 -1.97
CA VAL A 23 18.15 -9.25 -2.59
C VAL A 23 19.28 -9.85 -1.78
N LYS A 24 20.34 -10.32 -2.46
CA LYS A 24 21.54 -10.86 -1.87
C LYS A 24 22.77 -10.37 -2.62
N GLY A 25 23.83 -10.03 -1.90
CA GLY A 25 25.07 -9.58 -2.52
C GLY A 25 26.00 -8.88 -1.53
N PRO A 26 27.20 -8.51 -1.98
CA PRO A 26 28.25 -7.97 -1.11
C PRO A 26 27.91 -6.60 -0.50
N GLY A 27 26.93 -5.88 -1.06
CA GLY A 27 26.48 -4.59 -0.54
C GLY A 27 25.31 -4.67 0.43
N VAL A 28 24.82 -5.88 0.75
CA VAL A 28 23.79 -6.04 1.79
C VAL A 28 24.42 -5.75 3.15
N MET A 29 23.70 -4.99 3.99
CA MET A 29 24.13 -4.68 5.35
C MET A 29 24.37 -5.95 6.17
N THR A 30 25.25 -5.87 7.18
CA THR A 30 25.48 -6.96 8.13
C THR A 30 24.40 -7.03 9.21
N CYS A 31 23.90 -5.87 9.66
CA CYS A 31 22.84 -5.79 10.70
C CYS A 31 22.26 -4.38 10.78
N TYR A 32 21.15 -4.23 11.47
CA TYR A 32 20.72 -2.95 12.05
C TYR A 32 21.48 -2.68 13.34
N TYR A 33 21.98 -1.48 13.50
CA TYR A 33 22.79 -1.09 14.66
C TYR A 33 21.97 -1.20 15.95
N HIS A 34 22.44 -2.02 16.91
CA HIS A 34 21.77 -2.30 18.18
C HIS A 34 20.30 -2.74 18.07
N ASP A 35 19.88 -3.36 16.95
CA ASP A 35 18.54 -3.89 16.76
C ASP A 35 18.60 -5.31 16.18
N GLU A 36 18.82 -6.28 17.06
CA GLU A 36 18.87 -7.70 16.70
C GLU A 36 17.54 -8.22 16.19
N LYS A 37 16.42 -7.69 16.72
CA LYS A 37 15.09 -8.09 16.31
C LYS A 37 14.84 -7.67 14.86
N ALA A 38 15.00 -6.39 14.52
CA ALA A 38 14.85 -5.92 13.14
C ALA A 38 15.84 -6.64 12.21
N THR A 39 17.06 -6.93 12.66
CA THR A 39 18.04 -7.66 11.88
C THR A 39 17.55 -9.07 11.55
N SER A 40 17.09 -9.85 12.53
CA SER A 40 16.62 -11.23 12.33
C SER A 40 15.33 -11.30 11.50
N GLU A 41 14.49 -10.28 11.58
CA GLU A 41 13.26 -10.18 10.76
C GLU A 41 13.57 -9.86 9.30
N THR A 42 14.66 -9.11 9.04
CA THR A 42 15.00 -8.57 7.72
C THR A 42 16.06 -9.36 6.97
N LEU A 43 17.01 -9.97 7.69
CA LEU A 43 18.07 -10.78 7.11
C LEU A 43 17.85 -12.26 7.41
N LYS A 44 17.63 -13.07 6.35
CA LYS A 44 17.41 -14.52 6.46
C LYS A 44 18.23 -15.27 5.42
N ASP A 45 19.09 -16.19 5.88
CA ASP A 45 19.93 -17.03 5.02
C ASP A 45 20.75 -16.25 3.97
N GLY A 46 21.22 -15.06 4.37
CA GLY A 46 22.00 -14.16 3.51
C GLY A 46 21.15 -13.32 2.55
N TRP A 47 19.83 -13.43 2.60
CA TRP A 47 18.91 -12.59 1.85
C TRP A 47 18.42 -11.41 2.69
N LEU A 48 18.41 -10.24 2.08
CA LEU A 48 17.71 -9.05 2.59
C LEU A 48 16.27 -9.08 2.08
N LEU A 49 15.33 -9.18 3.00
CA LEU A 49 13.90 -8.99 2.76
C LEU A 49 13.64 -7.49 2.71
N THR A 50 13.40 -6.94 1.51
CA THR A 50 13.36 -5.48 1.33
C THR A 50 12.12 -4.83 1.91
N GLY A 51 11.06 -5.61 2.10
CA GLY A 51 9.73 -5.12 2.44
C GLY A 51 9.04 -4.40 1.27
N ASP A 52 9.59 -4.49 0.07
CA ASP A 52 8.96 -4.00 -1.17
C ASP A 52 8.30 -5.16 -1.90
N MET A 53 7.07 -4.98 -2.34
CA MET A 53 6.37 -5.91 -3.21
C MET A 53 6.79 -5.62 -4.65
N ALA A 54 7.07 -6.67 -5.40
CA ALA A 54 7.53 -6.57 -6.78
C ALA A 54 6.90 -7.64 -7.67
N GLN A 55 6.99 -7.42 -8.96
CA GLN A 55 6.54 -8.33 -10.02
C GLN A 55 7.59 -8.34 -11.13
N GLU A 56 7.88 -9.51 -11.70
CA GLU A 56 8.75 -9.66 -12.87
C GLU A 56 7.88 -9.84 -14.11
N ASP A 57 8.15 -9.09 -15.17
CA ASP A 57 7.46 -9.23 -16.45
C ASP A 57 8.08 -10.35 -17.33
N GLU A 58 7.51 -10.54 -18.53
CA GLU A 58 7.96 -11.55 -19.48
C GLU A 58 9.38 -11.32 -19.99
N ASP A 59 9.83 -10.06 -20.03
CA ASP A 59 11.16 -9.65 -20.48
C ASP A 59 12.22 -9.70 -19.34
N GLY A 60 11.80 -10.00 -18.10
CA GLY A 60 12.67 -10.10 -16.94
C GLY A 60 12.90 -8.78 -16.22
N PHE A 61 12.12 -7.73 -16.51
CA PHE A 61 12.17 -6.48 -15.75
C PHE A 61 11.37 -6.61 -14.45
N ILE A 62 11.95 -6.07 -13.37
CA ILE A 62 11.33 -6.06 -12.06
C ILE A 62 10.69 -4.72 -11.80
N TYR A 63 9.40 -4.72 -11.52
CA TYR A 63 8.61 -3.55 -11.18
C TYR A 63 8.26 -3.57 -9.69
N LEU A 64 8.56 -2.49 -8.98
CA LEU A 64 8.07 -2.30 -7.61
C LEU A 64 6.58 -1.95 -7.65
N VAL A 65 5.79 -2.71 -6.92
CA VAL A 65 4.33 -2.58 -6.89
C VAL A 65 3.88 -1.74 -5.71
N ASP A 66 4.38 -2.03 -4.51
CA ASP A 66 4.04 -1.32 -3.27
C ASP A 66 4.99 -1.70 -2.13
N ARG A 67 4.76 -1.17 -0.93
CA ARG A 67 5.39 -1.65 0.29
C ARG A 67 4.56 -2.78 0.91
N LYS A 68 5.20 -3.86 1.35
CA LYS A 68 4.53 -5.01 1.99
C LYS A 68 3.59 -4.58 3.14
N LYS A 69 4.06 -3.67 3.99
CA LYS A 69 3.30 -3.13 5.13
C LYS A 69 2.10 -2.25 4.75
N ASP A 70 2.02 -1.83 3.50
CA ASP A 70 0.96 -0.95 2.99
C ASP A 70 -0.09 -1.73 2.19
N VAL A 71 0.19 -2.99 1.83
CA VAL A 71 -0.79 -3.89 1.17
C VAL A 71 -2.04 -4.01 2.04
N ILE A 72 -3.20 -3.85 1.41
CA ILE A 72 -4.52 -3.97 2.05
C ILE A 72 -5.08 -5.35 1.70
N ILE A 73 -5.43 -6.13 2.72
CA ILE A 73 -6.03 -7.45 2.52
C ILE A 73 -7.55 -7.33 2.70
N SER A 74 -8.27 -7.31 1.59
CA SER A 74 -9.72 -7.10 1.56
C SER A 74 -10.43 -8.31 0.98
N GLY A 75 -11.17 -9.03 1.81
CA GLY A 75 -11.92 -10.22 1.36
C GLY A 75 -11.05 -11.33 0.77
N GLY A 76 -9.78 -11.43 1.20
CA GLY A 76 -8.81 -12.38 0.68
C GLY A 76 -8.02 -11.91 -0.55
N GLU A 77 -8.32 -10.72 -1.07
CA GLU A 77 -7.59 -10.12 -2.20
C GLU A 77 -6.55 -9.11 -1.69
N ASN A 78 -5.37 -9.13 -2.28
CA ASN A 78 -4.32 -8.16 -2.03
C ASN A 78 -4.54 -6.91 -2.89
N LEU A 79 -4.79 -5.77 -2.24
CA LEU A 79 -4.89 -4.48 -2.88
C LEU A 79 -3.59 -3.71 -2.66
N TYR A 80 -3.07 -3.16 -3.73
CA TYR A 80 -1.87 -2.35 -3.73
C TYR A 80 -2.25 -0.87 -3.81
N PRO A 81 -2.17 -0.12 -2.69
CA PRO A 81 -2.54 1.30 -2.62
C PRO A 81 -1.98 2.16 -3.74
N VAL A 82 -0.71 1.98 -4.09
CA VAL A 82 -0.04 2.76 -5.15
C VAL A 82 -0.80 2.69 -6.47
N GLN A 83 -1.31 1.52 -6.86
CA GLN A 83 -2.07 1.36 -8.11
C GLN A 83 -3.38 2.15 -8.10
N ILE A 84 -4.05 2.21 -6.95
CA ILE A 84 -5.30 2.98 -6.78
C ILE A 84 -4.99 4.48 -6.72
N GLU A 85 -3.92 4.86 -6.03
CA GLU A 85 -3.44 6.24 -5.94
C GLU A 85 -3.06 6.78 -7.32
N ASP A 86 -2.32 6.03 -8.12
CA ASP A 86 -1.91 6.44 -9.47
C ASP A 86 -3.12 6.63 -10.39
N PHE A 87 -4.10 5.72 -10.31
CA PHE A 87 -5.34 5.87 -11.02
C PHE A 87 -6.09 7.15 -10.60
N LEU A 88 -6.24 7.39 -9.29
CA LEU A 88 -6.94 8.55 -8.77
C LEU A 88 -6.23 9.86 -9.09
N ARG A 89 -4.88 9.90 -9.13
CA ARG A 89 -4.10 11.07 -9.55
C ARG A 89 -4.40 11.52 -10.98
N SER A 90 -4.89 10.64 -11.83
CA SER A 90 -5.30 11.00 -13.19
C SER A 90 -6.60 11.84 -13.25
N HIS A 91 -7.33 11.94 -12.13
CA HIS A 91 -8.53 12.77 -12.05
C HIS A 91 -8.16 14.27 -11.97
N PRO A 92 -8.73 15.13 -12.86
CA PRO A 92 -8.28 16.52 -13.00
C PRO A 92 -8.44 17.39 -11.74
N ALA A 93 -9.42 17.09 -10.88
CA ALA A 93 -9.68 17.86 -9.67
C ALA A 93 -8.82 17.40 -8.47
N ILE A 94 -8.16 16.26 -8.53
CA ILE A 94 -7.35 15.74 -7.41
C ILE A 94 -5.99 16.44 -7.39
N LYS A 95 -5.65 17.02 -6.24
CA LYS A 95 -4.35 17.60 -5.93
C LYS A 95 -3.39 16.52 -5.43
N ASP A 96 -3.84 15.72 -4.46
CA ASP A 96 -3.06 14.64 -3.86
C ASP A 96 -3.99 13.54 -3.33
N VAL A 97 -3.47 12.33 -3.23
CA VAL A 97 -4.23 11.17 -2.75
C VAL A 97 -3.35 10.19 -2.01
N ALA A 98 -3.88 9.62 -0.95
CA ALA A 98 -3.32 8.48 -0.25
C ALA A 98 -4.39 7.42 -0.03
N VAL A 99 -4.05 6.15 -0.21
CA VAL A 99 -4.95 5.03 0.05
C VAL A 99 -4.41 4.21 1.22
N ILE A 100 -5.28 3.94 2.18
CA ILE A 100 -4.96 3.13 3.37
C ILE A 100 -6.03 2.06 3.60
N GLY A 101 -5.67 0.97 4.27
CA GLY A 101 -6.61 -0.01 4.80
C GLY A 101 -7.29 0.53 6.06
N LEU A 102 -8.60 0.40 6.13
CA LEU A 102 -9.38 0.59 7.35
C LEU A 102 -9.96 -0.74 7.79
N PRO A 103 -10.00 -1.04 9.10
CA PRO A 103 -10.60 -2.26 9.61
C PRO A 103 -12.07 -2.41 9.18
N ASP A 104 -12.43 -3.61 8.70
CA ASP A 104 -13.80 -3.98 8.34
C ASP A 104 -14.14 -5.35 8.90
N LYS A 105 -15.31 -5.48 9.51
CA LYS A 105 -15.76 -6.73 10.20
C LYS A 105 -15.92 -7.91 9.25
N ARG A 106 -16.26 -7.67 7.99
CA ARG A 106 -16.55 -8.71 7.00
C ARG A 106 -15.38 -9.03 6.10
N LEU A 107 -14.66 -7.99 5.67
CA LEU A 107 -13.60 -8.12 4.67
C LEU A 107 -12.19 -8.13 5.28
N GLY A 108 -12.06 -7.95 6.61
CA GLY A 108 -10.80 -7.73 7.28
C GLY A 108 -10.37 -6.29 7.17
N GLU A 109 -10.10 -5.83 5.96
CA GLU A 109 -9.83 -4.43 5.63
C GLU A 109 -10.64 -3.97 4.42
N ILE A 110 -10.85 -2.67 4.34
CA ILE A 110 -11.37 -1.97 3.16
C ILE A 110 -10.43 -0.86 2.74
N ALA A 111 -10.31 -0.61 1.45
CA ALA A 111 -9.55 0.51 0.94
C ALA A 111 -10.31 1.83 1.18
N ALA A 112 -9.63 2.79 1.80
CA ALA A 112 -10.10 4.16 1.95
C ALA A 112 -9.15 5.11 1.21
N ALA A 113 -9.72 5.95 0.33
CA ALA A 113 -8.99 6.99 -0.38
C ALA A 113 -9.14 8.32 0.37
N ILE A 114 -8.03 8.87 0.84
CA ILE A 114 -7.91 10.21 1.41
C ILE A 114 -7.49 11.12 0.28
N ILE A 115 -8.33 12.10 -0.05
CA ILE A 115 -8.20 12.92 -1.26
C ILE A 115 -8.15 14.39 -0.90
N SER A 116 -7.12 15.07 -1.35
CA SER A 116 -7.02 16.53 -1.35
C SER A 116 -7.40 17.06 -2.73
N ILE A 117 -8.31 18.02 -2.79
CA ILE A 117 -8.81 18.64 -4.02
C ILE A 117 -8.03 19.93 -4.29
N LYS A 118 -7.84 20.27 -5.57
CA LYS A 118 -7.25 21.54 -6.01
C LYS A 118 -8.15 22.70 -5.61
N GLU A 119 -7.57 23.85 -5.25
CA GLU A 119 -8.28 25.02 -4.71
C GLU A 119 -9.39 25.54 -5.66
N GLU A 120 -9.17 25.46 -6.97
CA GLU A 120 -10.11 25.95 -7.98
C GLU A 120 -11.11 24.89 -8.46
N CYS A 121 -11.08 23.70 -7.86
CA CYS A 121 -11.91 22.56 -8.24
C CYS A 121 -12.88 22.19 -7.14
N SER A 122 -14.03 21.65 -7.53
CA SER A 122 -14.96 20.97 -6.65
C SER A 122 -15.18 19.54 -7.12
N CYS A 123 -15.31 18.62 -6.19
CA CYS A 123 -15.63 17.23 -6.50
C CYS A 123 -16.42 16.63 -5.34
N THR A 124 -17.39 15.78 -5.66
CA THR A 124 -18.18 15.07 -4.66
C THR A 124 -17.73 13.62 -4.52
N GLU A 125 -18.13 12.98 -3.44
CA GLU A 125 -17.86 11.55 -3.22
C GLU A 125 -18.45 10.69 -4.35
N GLU A 126 -19.66 11.03 -4.82
CA GLU A 126 -20.30 10.37 -5.95
C GLU A 126 -19.52 10.54 -7.24
N GLY A 127 -18.94 11.72 -7.46
CA GLY A 127 -18.07 12.01 -8.62
C GLY A 127 -16.83 11.12 -8.64
N ILE A 128 -16.14 11.01 -7.52
CA ILE A 128 -14.98 10.12 -7.37
C ILE A 128 -15.40 8.65 -7.49
N THR A 129 -16.49 8.25 -6.85
CA THR A 129 -17.01 6.89 -6.94
C THR A 129 -17.36 6.51 -8.39
N SER A 130 -17.97 7.42 -9.13
CA SER A 130 -18.28 7.24 -10.55
C SER A 130 -16.99 7.11 -11.39
N PHE A 131 -15.98 7.94 -11.12
CA PHE A 131 -14.67 7.83 -11.77
C PHE A 131 -14.01 6.46 -11.51
N CYS A 132 -14.11 5.96 -10.28
CA CYS A 132 -13.59 4.66 -9.87
C CYS A 132 -14.31 3.46 -10.54
N GLN A 133 -15.45 3.65 -11.23
CA GLN A 133 -16.10 2.56 -12.01
C GLN A 133 -15.18 1.99 -13.10
N LYS A 134 -14.18 2.74 -13.55
CA LYS A 134 -13.16 2.30 -14.50
C LYS A 134 -12.16 1.30 -13.92
N LEU A 135 -12.04 1.24 -12.57
CA LEU A 135 -11.25 0.23 -11.88
C LEU A 135 -11.99 -1.10 -11.78
N PRO A 136 -11.27 -2.23 -11.76
CA PRO A 136 -11.85 -3.52 -11.36
C PRO A 136 -12.57 -3.39 -10.02
N ARG A 137 -13.69 -4.08 -9.86
CA ARG A 137 -14.56 -3.92 -8.69
C ARG A 137 -13.82 -4.07 -7.36
N TYR A 138 -12.93 -5.05 -7.24
CA TYR A 138 -12.18 -5.33 -6.00
C TYR A 138 -11.17 -4.23 -5.65
N LYS A 139 -10.70 -3.42 -6.65
CA LYS A 139 -9.76 -2.29 -6.42
C LYS A 139 -10.45 -0.97 -6.10
N ARG A 140 -11.78 -0.90 -6.18
CA ARG A 140 -12.49 0.36 -5.92
C ARG A 140 -12.45 0.69 -4.44
N PRO A 141 -12.07 1.92 -4.05
CA PRO A 141 -12.17 2.35 -2.66
C PRO A 141 -13.59 2.22 -2.13
N HIS A 142 -13.74 1.66 -0.94
CA HIS A 142 -15.02 1.54 -0.25
C HIS A 142 -15.38 2.83 0.51
N LYS A 143 -14.38 3.65 0.81
CA LYS A 143 -14.56 4.92 1.51
C LYS A 143 -13.73 6.01 0.86
N ILE A 144 -14.34 7.19 0.69
CA ILE A 144 -13.69 8.39 0.19
C ILE A 144 -13.74 9.44 1.30
N ILE A 145 -12.59 10.03 1.60
CA ILE A 145 -12.43 11.03 2.65
C ILE A 145 -11.73 12.23 2.03
N PHE A 146 -12.40 13.39 2.02
CA PHE A 146 -11.76 14.63 1.61
C PHE A 146 -10.99 15.24 2.77
N ALA A 147 -9.66 15.24 2.67
CA ALA A 147 -8.75 15.79 3.67
C ALA A 147 -7.36 16.00 3.06
N ASP A 148 -6.52 16.73 3.80
CA ASP A 148 -5.13 16.90 3.42
C ASP A 148 -4.36 15.59 3.56
N VAL A 149 -3.44 15.37 2.61
CA VAL A 149 -2.53 14.21 2.60
C VAL A 149 -1.20 14.64 3.24
N PRO A 150 -0.89 14.15 4.45
CA PRO A 150 0.34 14.55 5.15
C PRO A 150 1.57 14.01 4.43
N ARG A 151 2.57 14.88 4.24
CA ARG A 151 3.87 14.53 3.69
C ARG A 151 4.98 14.94 4.64
N ASN A 152 6.01 14.12 4.71
CA ASN A 152 7.22 14.45 5.44
C ASN A 152 8.07 15.50 4.67
N PRO A 153 9.14 16.06 5.28
CA PRO A 153 9.99 17.06 4.61
C PRO A 153 10.65 16.57 3.30
N THR A 154 10.76 15.24 3.11
CA THR A 154 11.28 14.66 1.87
C THR A 154 10.20 14.42 0.81
N GLY A 155 8.95 14.84 1.07
CA GLY A 155 7.80 14.72 0.15
C GLY A 155 7.09 13.37 0.17
N LYS A 156 7.50 12.41 1.04
CA LYS A 156 6.84 11.10 1.14
C LYS A 156 5.55 11.19 1.95
N ILE A 157 4.50 10.52 1.47
CA ILE A 157 3.22 10.41 2.19
C ILE A 157 3.43 9.70 3.53
N GLU A 158 2.91 10.29 4.60
CA GLU A 158 2.97 9.73 5.94
C GLU A 158 1.73 8.87 6.25
N LYS A 159 1.59 7.72 5.56
CA LYS A 159 0.47 6.78 5.78
C LYS A 159 0.28 6.36 7.25
N PRO A 160 1.35 6.21 8.09
CA PRO A 160 1.16 5.93 9.51
C PRO A 160 0.32 6.99 10.24
N LYS A 161 0.47 8.29 9.92
CA LYS A 161 -0.35 9.36 10.50
C LYS A 161 -1.83 9.22 10.10
N LEU A 162 -2.08 8.88 8.83
CA LEU A 162 -3.44 8.65 8.34
C LEU A 162 -4.08 7.44 9.02
N ARG A 163 -3.34 6.33 9.16
CA ARG A 163 -3.84 5.16 9.90
C ARG A 163 -4.13 5.50 11.36
N ALA A 164 -3.24 6.19 12.06
CA ALA A 164 -3.47 6.60 13.45
C ALA A 164 -4.75 7.43 13.60
N LYS A 165 -5.02 8.33 12.65
CA LYS A 165 -6.21 9.18 12.64
C LYS A 165 -7.49 8.37 12.34
N TYR A 166 -7.52 7.63 11.25
CA TYR A 166 -8.75 7.04 10.73
C TYR A 166 -9.05 5.61 11.18
N CYS A 167 -8.03 4.80 11.54
CA CYS A 167 -8.28 3.46 12.10
C CYS A 167 -8.83 3.56 13.53
N GLY A 168 -8.39 4.54 14.34
CA GLY A 168 -8.94 4.77 15.68
C GLY A 168 -10.42 5.17 15.65
N GLU A 169 -10.81 6.06 14.75
CA GLU A 169 -12.20 6.47 14.54
C GLU A 169 -13.10 5.32 14.06
N SER A 170 -12.58 4.43 13.22
CA SER A 170 -13.30 3.25 12.74
C SER A 170 -13.59 2.25 13.85
N LEU A 171 -12.67 2.05 14.79
CA LEU A 171 -12.88 1.18 15.96
C LEU A 171 -13.94 1.75 16.91
N VAL A 172 -13.93 3.05 17.17
CA VAL A 172 -14.93 3.73 18.03
C VAL A 172 -16.31 3.67 17.39
N ALA A 173 -16.44 3.95 16.10
CA ALA A 173 -17.72 3.88 15.39
C ALA A 173 -18.32 2.46 15.37
N SER A 174 -17.48 1.42 15.42
CA SER A 174 -17.93 0.02 15.50
C SER A 174 -18.39 -0.41 16.90
N GLN A 175 -17.94 0.29 17.95
CA GLN A 175 -18.36 0.04 19.34
C GLN A 175 -19.68 0.74 19.73
N ILE A 176 -20.00 1.86 19.06
CA ILE A 176 -21.24 2.63 19.33
C ILE A 176 -22.49 1.98 18.68
N LYS A 177 -22.33 1.04 17.75
CA LYS A 177 -23.42 0.36 17.03
C LYS A 177 -23.78 -1.05 17.60
N ASN A 178 -23.32 -1.39 18.79
CA ASN A 178 -23.71 -2.61 19.50
C ASN A 178 -24.59 -2.33 20.72
#